data_fc679fb865c85626d1c923b60ca66e44
#
_entry.id   fc679fb865c85626d1c923b60ca66e44
#
_cell.length_a   1.000
_cell.length_b   1.000
_cell.length_c   1.000
_cell.angle_alpha   90.00
_cell.angle_beta   90.00
_cell.angle_gamma   90.00
#
_symmetry.space_group_name_H-M   'P 1'
#
loop_
_entity.id
_entity.type
_entity.pdbx_description
1 polymer ?
#
loop_
_entity_poly.entity_id
_entity_poly.type
_entity_poly.pdbx_seq_one_letter_code
_entity_poly.pdbx_strand_id
1 'polypeptide(L)'
;MTLGVFVALYLLLTLAIGFAGATLIKGSGDFINANRKLPFFLSSMALFALWFGSETVFGASAEFMQHGLIGVIEDPFGGFLCLLLFGLFLVRPLYRQNLLTLGDLFRNKYGALTESVAALCMILTFAGYIAAQLIALSLLFETVFGIAATTGLILSAIIVTAYTAAGGMWAVSLTDFVQSIVIVVGLLLLCVYLTGLADFATLMTAPRPGFFAVVPTAENAMGWLDYLAAWLTLGLGSLASQDIFQRANAARTETIAVCSTLFGAVLYLLFALLPLYLGLVVIHLEPQLLDGDTQNALLGLVSLRAPLWLQVLFYGALISAIFSTCSGALLAPSSILAENLIKPLFLRNGDDRSLLWASRGSVLVMAVIATGLGFASGNIYSLVAESSILGAVSILVPLLYALFGRAPTAAGALLSMLLGLLAYWVFEYLIIENAVPSMFIGMAFSLLGMLLGNAGVSVLKSAR
;
A
#
# COMPACT_ATOMS: atom_id res chain seq x y z
N MET A 1 10.60 -21.98 -21.36
CA MET A 1 11.65 -22.47 -20.42
C MET A 1 12.72 -21.41 -20.10
N THR A 2 13.26 -20.71 -21.08
CA THR A 2 14.33 -19.71 -20.85
C THR A 2 13.89 -18.53 -19.98
N LEU A 3 12.72 -17.92 -20.23
CA LEU A 3 12.21 -16.80 -19.44
C LEU A 3 12.05 -17.17 -17.95
N GLY A 4 11.36 -18.28 -17.67
CA GLY A 4 11.13 -18.75 -16.30
C GLY A 4 12.43 -19.04 -15.54
N VAL A 5 13.46 -19.57 -16.19
CA VAL A 5 14.77 -19.82 -15.55
C VAL A 5 15.44 -18.50 -15.13
N PHE A 6 15.45 -17.48 -16.00
CA PHE A 6 16.04 -16.19 -15.67
C PHE A 6 15.27 -15.48 -14.55
N VAL A 7 13.95 -15.51 -14.59
CA VAL A 7 13.11 -14.95 -13.53
C VAL A 7 13.29 -15.71 -12.21
N ALA A 8 13.41 -17.04 -12.24
CA ALA A 8 13.70 -17.83 -11.05
C ALA A 8 15.07 -17.51 -10.43
N LEU A 9 16.11 -17.33 -11.25
CA LEU A 9 17.44 -16.92 -10.78
C LEU A 9 17.39 -15.53 -10.14
N TYR A 10 16.65 -14.62 -10.73
CA TYR A 10 16.45 -13.28 -10.17
C TYR A 10 15.71 -13.34 -8.81
N LEU A 11 14.66 -14.16 -8.67
CA LEU A 11 13.96 -14.39 -7.40
C LEU A 11 14.91 -14.97 -6.35
N LEU A 12 15.74 -15.94 -6.70
CA LEU A 12 16.73 -16.52 -5.79
C LEU A 12 17.74 -15.47 -5.32
N LEU A 13 18.19 -14.57 -6.19
CA LEU A 13 19.08 -13.46 -5.83
C LEU A 13 18.37 -12.49 -4.85
N THR A 14 17.12 -12.14 -5.11
CA THR A 14 16.34 -11.27 -4.22
C THR A 14 16.13 -11.92 -2.84
N LEU A 15 15.82 -13.20 -2.80
CA LEU A 15 15.72 -13.97 -1.56
C LEU A 15 17.05 -14.01 -0.80
N ALA A 16 18.17 -14.21 -1.50
CA ALA A 16 19.49 -14.21 -0.89
C ALA A 16 19.81 -12.85 -0.24
N ILE A 17 19.48 -11.73 -0.89
CA ILE A 17 19.61 -10.38 -0.32
C ILE A 17 18.73 -10.24 0.92
N GLY A 18 17.46 -10.67 0.85
CA GLY A 18 16.53 -10.66 1.98
C GLY A 18 17.06 -11.46 3.19
N PHE A 19 17.55 -12.68 2.96
CA PHE A 19 18.15 -13.50 4.02
C PHE A 19 19.47 -12.92 4.54
N ALA A 20 20.26 -12.25 3.70
CA ALA A 20 21.44 -11.50 4.18
C ALA A 20 21.03 -10.38 5.14
N GLY A 21 19.90 -9.69 4.88
CA GLY A 21 19.32 -8.71 5.81
C GLY A 21 18.96 -9.32 7.17
N ALA A 22 18.57 -10.60 7.22
CA ALA A 22 18.24 -11.29 8.47
C ALA A 22 19.44 -11.36 9.44
N THR A 23 20.68 -11.31 8.94
CA THR A 23 21.90 -11.30 9.78
C THR A 23 22.06 -10.00 10.59
N LEU A 24 21.37 -8.93 10.19
CA LEU A 24 21.39 -7.63 10.86
C LEU A 24 20.39 -7.55 12.03
N ILE A 25 19.49 -8.52 12.17
CA ILE A 25 18.47 -8.57 13.20
C ILE A 25 19.07 -9.05 14.52
N LYS A 26 19.11 -8.17 15.52
CA LYS A 26 19.56 -8.48 16.88
C LYS A 26 18.42 -8.49 17.89
N GLY A 27 17.30 -7.83 17.57
CA GLY A 27 16.14 -7.73 18.44
C GLY A 27 14.89 -7.26 17.70
N SER A 28 13.79 -7.08 18.42
CA SER A 28 12.49 -6.68 17.88
C SER A 28 12.53 -5.31 17.20
N GLY A 29 13.30 -4.36 17.73
CA GLY A 29 13.46 -3.03 17.13
C GLY A 29 14.17 -3.08 15.78
N ASP A 30 15.18 -3.96 15.59
CA ASP A 30 15.82 -4.15 14.28
C ASP A 30 14.81 -4.79 13.29
N PHE A 31 13.97 -5.70 13.77
CA PHE A 31 12.96 -6.35 12.95
C PHE A 31 11.83 -5.40 12.53
N ILE A 32 11.31 -4.58 13.45
CA ILE A 32 10.15 -3.72 13.20
C ILE A 32 10.54 -2.44 12.45
N ASN A 33 11.55 -1.68 12.89
CA ASN A 33 11.89 -0.38 12.32
C ASN A 33 13.40 -0.15 12.08
N ALA A 34 14.19 -1.22 11.92
CA ALA A 34 15.64 -1.18 11.72
C ALA A 34 16.38 -0.36 12.80
N ASN A 35 15.84 -0.25 14.01
CA ASN A 35 16.36 0.58 15.11
C ASN A 35 16.66 2.03 14.69
N ARG A 36 15.90 2.59 13.74
CA ARG A 36 16.11 3.95 13.20
C ARG A 36 17.52 4.17 12.66
N LYS A 37 18.00 3.28 11.81
CA LYS A 37 19.37 3.35 11.28
C LYS A 37 19.42 3.55 9.76
N LEU A 38 18.28 3.61 9.07
CA LEU A 38 18.26 3.69 7.61
C LEU A 38 18.79 5.03 7.12
N PRO A 39 19.79 5.04 6.21
CA PRO A 39 20.26 6.25 5.55
C PRO A 39 19.26 6.74 4.50
N PHE A 40 19.46 7.96 4.01
CA PHE A 40 18.52 8.64 3.11
C PHE A 40 18.09 7.80 1.90
N PHE A 41 19.04 7.25 1.14
CA PHE A 41 18.71 6.50 -0.08
C PHE A 41 17.94 5.21 0.22
N LEU A 42 18.30 4.44 1.25
CA LEU A 42 17.56 3.26 1.63
C LEU A 42 16.12 3.61 2.06
N SER A 43 15.98 4.65 2.88
CA SER A 43 14.66 5.11 3.35
C SER A 43 13.81 5.63 2.19
N SER A 44 14.41 6.36 1.22
CA SER A 44 13.69 6.88 0.06
C SER A 44 13.20 5.76 -0.87
N MET A 45 14.09 4.80 -1.17
CA MET A 45 13.73 3.67 -2.04
C MET A 45 12.72 2.74 -1.38
N ALA A 46 12.80 2.54 -0.06
CA ALA A 46 11.79 1.79 0.67
C ALA A 46 10.41 2.46 0.62
N LEU A 47 10.34 3.80 0.71
CA LEU A 47 9.07 4.54 0.59
C LEU A 47 8.55 4.56 -0.85
N PHE A 48 9.42 4.67 -1.85
CA PHE A 48 9.05 4.52 -3.26
C PHE A 48 8.51 3.12 -3.56
N ALA A 49 9.25 2.08 -3.19
CA ALA A 49 8.91 0.69 -3.48
C ALA A 49 7.65 0.21 -2.74
N LEU A 50 7.32 0.83 -1.60
CA LEU A 50 6.08 0.57 -0.86
C LEU A 50 4.83 0.85 -1.71
N TRP A 51 4.86 1.96 -2.45
CA TRP A 51 3.75 2.44 -3.25
C TRP A 51 3.76 1.94 -4.68
N PHE A 52 4.90 1.45 -5.16
CA PHE A 52 5.03 0.93 -6.51
C PHE A 52 4.71 -0.57 -6.54
N GLY A 53 3.45 -0.91 -6.34
CA GLY A 53 2.94 -2.27 -6.23
C GLY A 53 2.09 -2.73 -7.42
N SER A 54 1.24 -3.70 -7.14
CA SER A 54 0.32 -4.28 -8.14
C SER A 54 -0.73 -3.28 -8.61
N GLU A 55 -1.20 -2.44 -7.70
CA GLU A 55 -2.19 -1.40 -7.97
C GLU A 55 -1.71 -0.42 -9.03
N THR A 56 -0.45 0.03 -8.94
CA THR A 56 0.13 0.99 -9.87
C THR A 56 0.39 0.38 -11.25
N VAL A 57 0.83 -0.88 -11.31
CA VAL A 57 1.21 -1.49 -12.58
C VAL A 57 0.02 -2.15 -13.27
N PHE A 58 -0.77 -2.96 -12.58
CA PHE A 58 -1.91 -3.66 -13.16
C PHE A 58 -3.20 -2.88 -13.00
N GLY A 59 -3.48 -2.37 -11.80
CA GLY A 59 -4.71 -1.67 -11.47
C GLY A 59 -4.83 -0.35 -12.22
N ALA A 60 -3.91 0.59 -11.95
CA ALA A 60 -3.98 1.92 -12.55
C ALA A 60 -3.83 1.89 -14.07
N SER A 61 -3.00 0.99 -14.63
CA SER A 61 -2.91 0.87 -16.08
C SER A 61 -4.20 0.36 -16.72
N ALA A 62 -4.89 -0.59 -16.08
CA ALA A 62 -6.18 -1.10 -16.54
C ALA A 62 -7.26 -0.03 -16.48
N GLU A 63 -7.39 0.68 -15.36
CA GLU A 63 -8.31 1.81 -15.18
C GLU A 63 -8.03 2.93 -16.18
N PHE A 64 -6.75 3.24 -16.43
CA PHE A 64 -6.35 4.22 -17.42
C PHE A 64 -6.77 3.82 -18.83
N MET A 65 -6.57 2.58 -19.24
CA MET A 65 -6.98 2.10 -20.57
C MET A 65 -8.50 2.18 -20.75
N GLN A 66 -9.27 1.89 -19.70
CA GLN A 66 -10.73 1.93 -19.73
C GLN A 66 -11.30 3.33 -19.58
N HIS A 67 -10.82 4.13 -18.65
CA HIS A 67 -11.43 5.38 -18.22
C HIS A 67 -10.60 6.64 -18.53
N GLY A 68 -9.35 6.50 -18.99
CA GLY A 68 -8.42 7.60 -19.23
C GLY A 68 -7.85 8.17 -17.94
N LEU A 69 -7.30 9.40 -17.98
CA LEU A 69 -6.65 10.01 -16.82
C LEU A 69 -7.58 10.20 -15.62
N ILE A 70 -8.88 10.44 -15.85
CA ILE A 70 -9.84 10.61 -14.76
C ILE A 70 -10.00 9.32 -13.93
N GLY A 71 -9.86 8.12 -14.54
CA GLY A 71 -9.96 6.84 -13.87
C GLY A 71 -8.78 6.54 -12.93
N VAL A 72 -7.67 7.27 -13.05
CA VAL A 72 -6.45 7.04 -12.27
C VAL A 72 -6.13 8.18 -11.30
N ILE A 73 -7.10 9.00 -10.97
CA ILE A 73 -6.93 10.08 -9.98
C ILE A 73 -6.58 9.50 -8.60
N GLU A 74 -7.15 8.36 -8.26
CA GLU A 74 -6.89 7.69 -7.00
C GLU A 74 -5.44 7.19 -6.91
N ASP A 75 -4.95 6.51 -7.93
CA ASP A 75 -3.58 6.03 -8.08
C ASP A 75 -3.08 6.27 -9.52
N PRO A 76 -1.98 7.01 -9.74
CA PRO A 76 -0.93 7.41 -8.78
C PRO A 76 -1.09 8.78 -8.11
N PHE A 77 -2.05 9.61 -8.50
CA PHE A 77 -2.12 10.98 -8.03
C PHE A 77 -2.49 11.10 -6.55
N GLY A 78 -3.52 10.36 -6.10
CA GLY A 78 -3.90 10.28 -4.68
C GLY A 78 -2.79 9.67 -3.82
N GLY A 79 -2.10 8.63 -4.31
CA GLY A 79 -0.94 8.05 -3.63
C GLY A 79 0.20 9.04 -3.44
N PHE A 80 0.52 9.82 -4.48
CA PHE A 80 1.47 10.94 -4.38
C PHE A 80 1.03 11.97 -3.34
N LEU A 81 -0.25 12.35 -3.35
CA LEU A 81 -0.82 13.30 -2.39
C LEU A 81 -0.67 12.78 -0.95
N CYS A 82 -0.92 11.49 -0.72
CA CYS A 82 -0.72 10.87 0.58
C CYS A 82 0.71 11.02 1.08
N LEU A 83 1.70 10.60 0.30
CA LEU A 83 3.11 10.71 0.68
C LEU A 83 3.53 12.16 0.91
N LEU A 84 3.03 13.09 0.08
CA LEU A 84 3.30 14.53 0.21
C LEU A 84 2.75 15.06 1.54
N LEU A 85 1.48 14.81 1.85
CA LEU A 85 0.83 15.24 3.09
C LEU A 85 1.48 14.58 4.31
N PHE A 86 1.78 13.28 4.23
CA PHE A 86 2.46 12.55 5.30
C PHE A 86 3.85 13.15 5.59
N GLY A 87 4.65 13.39 4.54
CA GLY A 87 5.99 13.97 4.65
C GLY A 87 6.00 15.38 5.23
N LEU A 88 5.05 16.24 4.79
CA LEU A 88 4.96 17.63 5.23
C LEU A 88 4.42 17.77 6.66
N PHE A 89 3.39 17.00 7.02
CA PHE A 89 2.62 17.25 8.24
C PHE A 89 2.75 16.20 9.33
N LEU A 90 2.90 14.88 8.96
CA LEU A 90 2.82 13.79 9.93
C LEU A 90 4.18 13.22 10.35
N VAL A 91 5.18 13.19 9.46
CA VAL A 91 6.49 12.60 9.77
C VAL A 91 7.10 13.21 11.02
N ARG A 92 7.21 14.53 11.09
CA ARG A 92 7.87 15.22 12.23
C ARG A 92 7.21 14.93 13.58
N PRO A 93 5.89 15.17 13.76
CA PRO A 93 5.24 14.92 15.04
C PRO A 93 5.24 13.44 15.43
N LEU A 94 5.17 12.51 14.48
CA LEU A 94 5.27 11.08 14.74
C LEU A 94 6.70 10.67 15.11
N TYR A 95 7.69 11.09 14.34
CA TYR A 95 9.10 10.75 14.55
C TYR A 95 9.59 11.16 15.96
N ARG A 96 9.18 12.35 16.45
CA ARG A 96 9.56 12.89 17.76
C ARG A 96 8.99 12.10 18.94
N GLN A 97 7.91 11.35 18.74
CA GLN A 97 7.29 10.56 19.83
C GLN A 97 8.01 9.23 20.09
N ASN A 98 8.99 8.87 19.28
CA ASN A 98 9.81 7.69 19.46
C ASN A 98 9.01 6.38 19.59
N LEU A 99 7.97 6.24 18.78
CA LEU A 99 7.06 5.08 18.77
C LEU A 99 7.67 3.92 17.99
N LEU A 100 7.29 2.70 18.33
CA LEU A 100 7.62 1.50 17.55
C LEU A 100 6.54 1.23 16.47
N THR A 101 5.28 1.42 16.85
CA THR A 101 4.10 1.28 15.97
C THR A 101 3.18 2.47 16.12
N LEU A 102 2.23 2.66 15.18
CA LEU A 102 1.14 3.63 15.35
C LEU A 102 0.20 3.27 16.52
N GLY A 103 0.07 1.98 16.85
CA GLY A 103 -0.69 1.52 18.00
C GLY A 103 -0.20 2.13 19.32
N ASP A 104 1.12 2.33 19.46
CA ASP A 104 1.71 2.98 20.63
C ASP A 104 1.24 4.43 20.80
N LEU A 105 0.99 5.15 19.69
CA LEU A 105 0.39 6.49 19.75
C LEU A 105 -0.99 6.44 20.40
N PHE A 106 -1.82 5.48 19.98
CA PHE A 106 -3.18 5.31 20.53
C PHE A 106 -3.13 4.94 22.01
N ARG A 107 -2.21 4.07 22.41
CA ARG A 107 -1.97 3.73 23.82
C ARG A 107 -1.59 4.94 24.64
N ASN A 108 -0.62 5.73 24.17
CA ASN A 108 -0.09 6.89 24.88
C ASN A 108 -1.13 8.02 25.02
N LYS A 109 -2.02 8.17 24.03
CA LYS A 109 -3.01 9.26 23.99
C LYS A 109 -4.37 8.86 24.56
N TYR A 110 -4.80 7.62 24.37
CA TYR A 110 -6.16 7.18 24.64
C TYR A 110 -6.25 5.96 25.58
N GLY A 111 -5.14 5.28 25.85
CA GLY A 111 -5.09 4.11 26.72
C GLY A 111 -5.24 2.76 26.00
N ALA A 112 -5.10 1.67 26.78
CA ALA A 112 -4.94 0.33 26.27
C ALA A 112 -6.14 -0.22 25.46
N LEU A 113 -7.38 0.09 25.87
CA LEU A 113 -8.56 -0.38 25.11
C LEU A 113 -8.59 0.24 23.72
N THR A 114 -8.33 1.54 23.62
CA THR A 114 -8.32 2.25 22.33
C THR A 114 -7.16 1.78 21.45
N GLU A 115 -5.99 1.47 22.03
CA GLU A 115 -4.89 0.81 21.33
C GLU A 115 -5.32 -0.50 20.69
N SER A 116 -5.99 -1.38 21.43
CA SER A 116 -6.43 -2.68 20.92
C SER A 116 -7.46 -2.54 19.79
N VAL A 117 -8.43 -1.63 19.92
CA VAL A 117 -9.42 -1.38 18.86
C VAL A 117 -8.76 -0.77 17.64
N ALA A 118 -7.88 0.20 17.80
CA ALA A 118 -7.13 0.81 16.71
C ALA A 118 -6.24 -0.23 15.99
N ALA A 119 -5.58 -1.12 16.75
CA ALA A 119 -4.78 -2.21 16.21
C ALA A 119 -5.62 -3.15 15.35
N LEU A 120 -6.82 -3.54 15.80
CA LEU A 120 -7.74 -4.37 15.01
C LEU A 120 -8.19 -3.65 13.72
N CYS A 121 -8.57 -2.37 13.81
CA CYS A 121 -8.92 -1.59 12.63
C CYS A 121 -7.75 -1.53 11.62
N MET A 122 -6.53 -1.22 12.09
CA MET A 122 -5.35 -1.17 11.23
C MET A 122 -5.01 -2.54 10.60
N ILE A 123 -5.17 -3.65 11.32
CA ILE A 123 -4.96 -5.00 10.78
C ILE A 123 -5.95 -5.30 9.65
N LEU A 124 -7.21 -4.91 9.81
CA LEU A 124 -8.24 -5.11 8.78
C LEU A 124 -7.92 -4.36 7.50
N THR A 125 -7.37 -3.13 7.58
CA THR A 125 -6.98 -2.35 6.39
C THR A 125 -5.90 -3.02 5.55
N PHE A 126 -5.05 -3.86 6.13
CA PHE A 126 -3.99 -4.54 5.40
C PHE A 126 -4.40 -5.86 4.76
N ALA A 127 -5.47 -6.49 5.21
CA ALA A 127 -5.85 -7.83 4.74
C ALA A 127 -6.15 -7.84 3.22
N GLY A 128 -6.96 -6.89 2.75
CA GLY A 128 -7.25 -6.71 1.31
C GLY A 128 -6.04 -6.26 0.52
N TYR A 129 -5.25 -5.34 1.08
CA TYR A 129 -4.02 -4.85 0.44
C TYR A 129 -3.00 -5.96 0.17
N ILE A 130 -2.74 -6.82 1.16
CA ILE A 130 -1.85 -7.97 0.99
C ILE A 130 -2.44 -8.98 -0.01
N ALA A 131 -3.76 -9.22 0.03
CA ALA A 131 -4.43 -10.13 -0.90
C ALA A 131 -4.26 -9.65 -2.35
N ALA A 132 -4.40 -8.35 -2.63
CA ALA A 132 -4.18 -7.76 -3.94
C ALA A 132 -2.76 -8.05 -4.48
N GLN A 133 -1.72 -7.88 -3.63
CA GLN A 133 -0.35 -8.18 -4.00
C GLN A 133 -0.13 -9.67 -4.30
N LEU A 134 -0.73 -10.57 -3.50
CA LEU A 134 -0.62 -12.01 -3.71
C LEU A 134 -1.33 -12.46 -5.00
N ILE A 135 -2.49 -11.86 -5.33
CA ILE A 135 -3.20 -12.10 -6.60
C ILE A 135 -2.30 -11.69 -7.78
N ALA A 136 -1.72 -10.50 -7.73
CA ALA A 136 -0.83 -10.02 -8.78
C ALA A 136 0.41 -10.91 -8.98
N LEU A 137 1.01 -11.40 -7.90
CA LEU A 137 2.09 -12.39 -7.98
C LEU A 137 1.62 -13.70 -8.61
N SER A 138 0.39 -14.14 -8.31
CA SER A 138 -0.16 -15.35 -8.91
C SER A 138 -0.34 -15.23 -10.43
N LEU A 139 -0.80 -14.06 -10.92
CA LEU A 139 -0.89 -13.76 -12.35
C LEU A 139 0.48 -13.79 -13.04
N LEU A 140 1.50 -13.25 -12.38
CA LEU A 140 2.88 -13.31 -12.90
C LEU A 140 3.42 -14.74 -12.94
N PHE A 141 3.15 -15.55 -11.91
CA PHE A 141 3.56 -16.95 -11.90
C PHE A 141 2.85 -17.77 -12.97
N GLU A 142 1.57 -17.49 -13.21
CA GLU A 142 0.83 -18.09 -14.33
C GLU A 142 1.44 -17.71 -15.67
N THR A 143 1.70 -16.42 -15.90
CA THR A 143 2.25 -15.92 -17.18
C THR A 143 3.67 -16.41 -17.43
N VAL A 144 4.54 -16.42 -16.43
CA VAL A 144 5.98 -16.71 -16.58
C VAL A 144 6.28 -18.21 -16.52
N PHE A 145 5.60 -18.93 -15.62
CA PHE A 145 5.90 -20.34 -15.34
C PHE A 145 4.79 -21.31 -15.79
N GLY A 146 3.62 -20.80 -16.21
CA GLY A 146 2.46 -21.64 -16.55
C GLY A 146 1.84 -22.33 -15.34
N ILE A 147 2.02 -21.80 -14.15
CA ILE A 147 1.49 -22.34 -12.88
C ILE A 147 0.06 -21.84 -12.69
N ALA A 148 -0.88 -22.74 -12.39
CA ALA A 148 -2.26 -22.35 -12.13
C ALA A 148 -2.34 -21.24 -11.05
N ALA A 149 -3.22 -20.24 -11.22
CA ALA A 149 -3.35 -19.08 -10.35
C ALA A 149 -3.48 -19.45 -8.85
N THR A 150 -4.25 -20.50 -8.52
CA THR A 150 -4.40 -20.99 -7.14
C THR A 150 -3.07 -21.47 -6.54
N THR A 151 -2.27 -22.19 -7.32
CA THR A 151 -0.94 -22.65 -6.90
C THR A 151 0.03 -21.47 -6.81
N GLY A 152 -0.03 -20.53 -7.77
CA GLY A 152 0.73 -19.29 -7.79
C GLY A 152 0.48 -18.44 -6.55
N LEU A 153 -0.79 -18.29 -6.13
CA LEU A 153 -1.18 -17.58 -4.92
C LEU A 153 -0.55 -18.17 -3.65
N ILE A 154 -0.63 -19.50 -3.50
CA ILE A 154 -0.05 -20.21 -2.34
C ILE A 154 1.48 -20.08 -2.32
N LEU A 155 2.15 -20.29 -3.48
CA LEU A 155 3.60 -20.17 -3.59
C LEU A 155 4.07 -18.75 -3.28
N SER A 156 3.38 -17.73 -3.78
CA SER A 156 3.66 -16.33 -3.49
C SER A 156 3.58 -16.06 -1.99
N ALA A 157 2.50 -16.51 -1.33
CA ALA A 157 2.31 -16.36 0.11
C ALA A 157 3.45 -17.03 0.90
N ILE A 158 3.83 -18.25 0.55
CA ILE A 158 4.92 -18.98 1.22
C ILE A 158 6.24 -18.22 1.07
N ILE A 159 6.61 -17.80 -0.14
CA ILE A 159 7.89 -17.16 -0.42
C ILE A 159 7.98 -15.81 0.29
N VAL A 160 6.95 -14.96 0.17
CA VAL A 160 6.95 -13.64 0.80
C VAL A 160 6.98 -13.77 2.32
N THR A 161 6.19 -14.68 2.89
CA THR A 161 6.15 -14.93 4.33
C THR A 161 7.50 -15.39 4.85
N ALA A 162 8.16 -16.32 4.16
CA ALA A 162 9.42 -16.89 4.60
C ALA A 162 10.52 -15.83 4.74
N TYR A 163 10.71 -14.97 3.72
CA TYR A 163 11.77 -13.99 3.81
C TYR A 163 11.41 -12.78 4.69
N THR A 164 10.13 -12.36 4.72
CA THR A 164 9.67 -11.28 5.61
C THR A 164 9.80 -11.67 7.08
N ALA A 165 9.39 -12.90 7.44
CA ALA A 165 9.55 -13.42 8.79
C ALA A 165 11.01 -13.59 9.20
N ALA A 166 11.91 -13.86 8.25
CA ALA A 166 13.34 -13.99 8.53
C ALA A 166 14.01 -12.63 8.81
N GLY A 167 13.78 -11.64 7.96
CA GLY A 167 14.62 -10.44 7.90
C GLY A 167 13.96 -9.10 8.26
N GLY A 168 12.65 -9.05 8.47
CA GLY A 168 11.95 -7.82 8.89
C GLY A 168 12.33 -6.57 8.09
N MET A 169 12.36 -5.40 8.74
CA MET A 169 12.60 -4.10 8.10
C MET A 169 13.96 -4.00 7.40
N TRP A 170 15.03 -4.64 7.94
CA TRP A 170 16.33 -4.61 7.27
C TRP A 170 16.33 -5.36 5.94
N ALA A 171 15.73 -6.57 5.90
CA ALA A 171 15.61 -7.33 4.67
C ALA A 171 14.75 -6.57 3.65
N VAL A 172 13.58 -6.09 4.08
CA VAL A 172 12.66 -5.31 3.24
C VAL A 172 13.39 -4.09 2.64
N SER A 173 14.06 -3.26 3.47
CA SER A 173 14.72 -2.04 2.97
C SER A 173 15.89 -2.31 2.01
N LEU A 174 16.65 -3.39 2.23
CA LEU A 174 17.76 -3.76 1.33
C LEU A 174 17.24 -4.31 0.00
N THR A 175 16.21 -5.15 0.03
CA THR A 175 15.57 -5.64 -1.20
C THR A 175 14.87 -4.51 -1.94
N ASP A 176 14.12 -3.64 -1.24
CA ASP A 176 13.45 -2.47 -1.83
C ASP A 176 14.44 -1.59 -2.60
N PHE A 177 15.64 -1.37 -2.06
CA PHE A 177 16.66 -0.56 -2.73
C PHE A 177 17.11 -1.16 -4.06
N VAL A 178 17.45 -2.45 -4.08
CA VAL A 178 17.88 -3.13 -5.31
C VAL A 178 16.73 -3.25 -6.30
N GLN A 179 15.55 -3.60 -5.81
CA GLN A 179 14.34 -3.78 -6.60
C GLN A 179 13.88 -2.47 -7.24
N SER A 180 13.95 -1.35 -6.51
CA SER A 180 13.63 -0.02 -7.08
C SER A 180 14.48 0.32 -8.28
N ILE A 181 15.78 -0.01 -8.25
CA ILE A 181 16.67 0.22 -9.40
C ILE A 181 16.24 -0.64 -10.59
N VAL A 182 15.92 -1.92 -10.37
CA VAL A 182 15.46 -2.83 -11.42
C VAL A 182 14.14 -2.37 -12.02
N ILE A 183 13.19 -1.93 -11.18
CA ILE A 183 11.89 -1.38 -11.61
C ILE A 183 12.11 -0.17 -12.53
N VAL A 184 12.86 0.82 -12.05
CA VAL A 184 13.11 2.06 -12.78
C VAL A 184 13.78 1.79 -14.12
N VAL A 185 14.88 1.02 -14.11
CA VAL A 185 15.63 0.70 -15.34
C VAL A 185 14.79 -0.15 -16.28
N GLY A 186 14.09 -1.17 -15.75
CA GLY A 186 13.27 -2.07 -16.56
C GLY A 186 12.14 -1.37 -17.29
N LEU A 187 11.38 -0.53 -16.58
CA LEU A 187 10.28 0.22 -17.17
C LEU A 187 10.75 1.27 -18.17
N LEU A 188 11.82 2.01 -17.86
CA LEU A 188 12.38 3.00 -18.78
C LEU A 188 12.85 2.36 -20.09
N LEU A 189 13.61 1.26 -20.02
CA LEU A 189 14.07 0.55 -21.22
C LEU A 189 12.91 -0.02 -22.01
N LEU A 190 11.87 -0.52 -21.36
CA LEU A 190 10.67 -1.01 -22.03
C LEU A 190 9.93 0.13 -22.75
N CYS A 191 9.72 1.27 -22.09
CA CYS A 191 9.08 2.45 -22.70
C CYS A 191 9.87 2.93 -23.91
N VAL A 192 11.19 3.06 -23.80
CA VAL A 192 12.07 3.49 -24.93
C VAL A 192 11.98 2.50 -26.09
N TYR A 193 12.03 1.20 -25.81
CA TYR A 193 11.96 0.18 -26.86
C TYR A 193 10.61 0.22 -27.58
N LEU A 194 9.51 0.23 -26.84
CA LEU A 194 8.16 0.20 -27.42
C LEU A 194 7.83 1.52 -28.17
N THR A 195 8.33 2.66 -27.70
CA THR A 195 8.24 3.93 -28.44
C THR A 195 8.93 3.84 -29.80
N GLY A 196 10.02 3.08 -29.90
CA GLY A 196 10.71 2.85 -31.17
C GLY A 196 9.94 1.99 -32.18
N LEU A 197 8.86 1.33 -31.78
CA LEU A 197 8.00 0.50 -32.66
C LEU A 197 6.87 1.30 -33.32
N ALA A 198 6.59 2.53 -32.86
CA ALA A 198 5.54 3.39 -33.40
C ALA A 198 5.99 4.86 -33.34
N ASP A 199 5.30 5.71 -34.11
CA ASP A 199 5.53 7.15 -33.99
C ASP A 199 5.02 7.68 -32.65
N PHE A 200 5.88 8.38 -31.90
CA PHE A 200 5.54 8.92 -30.57
C PHE A 200 4.32 9.84 -30.61
N ALA A 201 4.20 10.67 -31.66
CA ALA A 201 3.06 11.57 -31.82
C ALA A 201 1.75 10.77 -31.94
N THR A 202 1.77 9.66 -32.65
CA THR A 202 0.61 8.75 -32.76
C THR A 202 0.26 8.11 -31.40
N LEU A 203 1.24 7.64 -30.65
CA LEU A 203 1.01 7.06 -29.32
C LEU A 203 0.42 8.08 -28.33
N MET A 204 0.73 9.35 -28.48
CA MET A 204 0.21 10.44 -27.63
C MET A 204 -1.13 11.02 -28.10
N THR A 205 -1.74 10.47 -29.16
CA THR A 205 -3.10 10.87 -29.55
C THR A 205 -4.14 10.31 -28.58
N ALA A 206 -5.15 11.13 -28.26
CA ALA A 206 -6.24 10.67 -27.40
C ALA A 206 -7.07 9.58 -28.12
N PRO A 207 -7.23 8.38 -27.55
CA PRO A 207 -8.02 7.31 -28.15
C PRO A 207 -9.51 7.68 -28.33
N ARG A 208 -10.00 8.59 -27.48
CA ARG A 208 -11.38 9.09 -27.50
C ARG A 208 -11.44 10.50 -26.89
N PRO A 209 -12.50 11.28 -27.17
CA PRO A 209 -12.72 12.58 -26.52
C PRO A 209 -12.68 12.47 -24.99
N GLY A 210 -12.09 13.45 -24.31
CA GLY A 210 -12.00 13.51 -22.87
C GLY A 210 -11.01 12.50 -22.22
N PHE A 211 -10.29 11.66 -22.99
CA PHE A 211 -9.40 10.63 -22.45
C PHE A 211 -8.30 11.20 -21.54
N PHE A 212 -7.74 12.35 -21.87
CA PHE A 212 -6.73 13.04 -21.07
C PHE A 212 -7.30 14.09 -20.11
N ALA A 213 -8.63 14.14 -19.95
CA ALA A 213 -9.23 15.06 -18.99
C ALA A 213 -8.87 14.64 -17.56
N VAL A 214 -8.36 15.60 -16.79
CA VAL A 214 -7.96 15.40 -15.37
C VAL A 214 -9.03 15.89 -14.39
N VAL A 215 -10.13 16.42 -14.90
CA VAL A 215 -11.27 16.93 -14.12
C VAL A 215 -12.58 16.39 -14.70
N PRO A 216 -13.66 16.36 -13.92
CA PRO A 216 -14.99 16.01 -14.43
C PRO A 216 -15.42 16.88 -15.61
N THR A 217 -15.86 16.21 -16.69
CA THR A 217 -16.38 16.83 -17.91
C THR A 217 -17.65 16.11 -18.34
N ALA A 218 -18.41 16.70 -19.27
CA ALA A 218 -19.56 16.03 -19.84
C ALA A 218 -19.21 14.71 -20.58
N GLU A 219 -17.97 14.58 -21.03
CA GLU A 219 -17.50 13.44 -21.82
C GLU A 219 -17.11 12.22 -20.96
N ASN A 220 -16.64 12.43 -19.72
CA ASN A 220 -16.20 11.35 -18.83
C ASN A 220 -17.26 10.94 -17.78
N ALA A 221 -18.39 11.66 -17.70
CA ALA A 221 -19.55 11.38 -16.84
C ALA A 221 -19.25 11.19 -15.34
N MET A 222 -18.05 11.57 -14.85
CA MET A 222 -17.68 11.49 -13.44
C MET A 222 -18.28 12.66 -12.65
N GLY A 223 -18.92 12.36 -11.50
CA GLY A 223 -19.41 13.38 -10.58
C GLY A 223 -18.30 14.09 -9.83
N TRP A 224 -18.50 15.36 -9.42
CA TRP A 224 -17.53 16.10 -8.62
C TRP A 224 -17.29 15.46 -7.24
N LEU A 225 -18.31 14.82 -6.65
CA LEU A 225 -18.14 14.11 -5.37
C LEU A 225 -17.30 12.85 -5.53
N ASP A 226 -17.53 12.09 -6.62
CA ASP A 226 -16.75 10.89 -6.92
C ASP A 226 -15.29 11.24 -7.24
N TYR A 227 -15.07 12.35 -7.97
CA TYR A 227 -13.74 12.88 -8.23
C TYR A 227 -12.99 13.27 -6.95
N LEU A 228 -13.67 13.94 -6.02
CA LEU A 228 -13.09 14.26 -4.71
C LEU A 228 -12.84 12.99 -3.88
N ALA A 229 -13.75 12.01 -3.95
CA ALA A 229 -13.55 10.72 -3.29
C ALA A 229 -12.31 10.02 -3.83
N ALA A 230 -12.14 9.94 -5.15
CA ALA A 230 -10.97 9.35 -5.79
C ALA A 230 -9.66 9.99 -5.30
N TRP A 231 -9.55 11.33 -5.25
CA TRP A 231 -8.39 12.01 -4.67
C TRP A 231 -8.12 11.65 -3.21
N LEU A 232 -9.17 11.50 -2.42
CA LEU A 232 -9.08 11.34 -0.97
C LEU A 232 -8.99 9.87 -0.53
N THR A 233 -9.39 8.93 -1.35
CA THR A 233 -9.32 7.48 -1.04
C THR A 233 -7.89 7.08 -0.65
N LEU A 234 -6.93 7.17 -1.54
CA LEU A 234 -5.53 6.95 -1.19
C LEU A 234 -4.91 8.17 -0.51
N GLY A 235 -5.25 9.40 -0.95
CA GLY A 235 -4.67 10.63 -0.46
C GLY A 235 -4.82 10.87 1.04
N LEU A 236 -5.96 10.55 1.61
CA LEU A 236 -6.21 10.62 3.05
C LEU A 236 -6.28 9.25 3.72
N GLY A 237 -6.83 8.24 3.04
CA GLY A 237 -7.06 6.92 3.60
C GLY A 237 -5.78 6.25 4.08
N SER A 238 -4.73 6.37 3.31
CA SER A 238 -3.43 5.78 3.64
C SER A 238 -2.57 6.63 4.57
N LEU A 239 -2.98 7.86 4.96
CA LEU A 239 -2.22 8.69 5.93
C LEU A 239 -2.07 8.03 7.30
N ALA A 240 -3.04 7.20 7.67
CA ALA A 240 -3.03 6.47 8.94
C ALA A 240 -2.42 5.07 8.81
N SER A 241 -1.68 4.80 7.74
CA SER A 241 -1.14 3.50 7.45
C SER A 241 0.17 3.23 8.21
N GLN A 242 0.25 2.04 8.84
CA GLN A 242 1.40 1.61 9.63
C GLN A 242 2.66 1.45 8.78
N ASP A 243 2.55 1.02 7.54
CA ASP A 243 3.68 0.74 6.65
C ASP A 243 4.44 2.01 6.24
N ILE A 244 3.72 3.11 5.93
CA ILE A 244 4.33 4.43 5.67
C ILE A 244 5.02 4.93 6.93
N PHE A 245 4.31 4.89 8.08
CA PHE A 245 4.88 5.28 9.36
C PHE A 245 6.15 4.50 9.68
N GLN A 246 6.11 3.18 9.53
CA GLN A 246 7.20 2.28 9.89
C GLN A 246 8.46 2.56 9.06
N ARG A 247 8.31 2.79 7.74
CA ARG A 247 9.43 3.14 6.85
C ARG A 247 9.99 4.52 7.12
N ALA A 248 9.14 5.53 7.29
CA ALA A 248 9.58 6.88 7.64
C ALA A 248 10.29 6.89 9.01
N ASN A 249 9.75 6.15 9.99
CA ASN A 249 10.30 6.04 11.34
C ASN A 249 11.61 5.22 11.40
N ALA A 250 11.90 4.40 10.40
CA ALA A 250 13.15 3.64 10.30
C ALA A 250 14.37 4.50 9.91
N ALA A 251 14.15 5.72 9.40
CA ALA A 251 15.21 6.67 9.04
C ALA A 251 16.04 7.09 10.27
N ARG A 252 17.33 7.30 10.08
CA ARG A 252 18.26 7.59 11.19
C ARG A 252 18.12 8.98 11.82
N THR A 253 17.45 9.92 11.15
CA THR A 253 17.17 11.27 11.68
C THR A 253 15.82 11.78 11.20
N GLU A 254 15.22 12.73 11.94
CA GLU A 254 13.97 13.39 11.57
C GLU A 254 14.05 14.04 10.17
N THR A 255 15.15 14.72 9.88
CA THR A 255 15.34 15.36 8.56
C THR A 255 15.39 14.33 7.44
N ILE A 256 16.09 13.21 7.65
CA ILE A 256 16.10 12.11 6.68
C ILE A 256 14.70 11.53 6.51
N ALA A 257 13.95 11.32 7.59
CA ALA A 257 12.59 10.81 7.51
C ALA A 257 11.70 11.69 6.63
N VAL A 258 11.73 13.03 6.84
CA VAL A 258 10.96 13.99 6.02
C VAL A 258 11.44 14.00 4.57
N CYS A 259 12.74 14.20 4.36
CA CYS A 259 13.29 14.34 3.02
C CYS A 259 13.15 13.05 2.19
N SER A 260 13.31 11.87 2.82
CA SER A 260 13.13 10.59 2.14
C SER A 260 11.67 10.32 1.76
N THR A 261 10.72 10.75 2.60
CA THR A 261 9.29 10.62 2.28
C THR A 261 8.90 11.51 1.10
N LEU A 262 9.33 12.79 1.11
CA LEU A 262 9.04 13.71 0.01
C LEU A 262 9.75 13.30 -1.29
N PHE A 263 10.99 12.85 -1.22
CA PHE A 263 11.72 12.35 -2.38
C PHE A 263 11.11 11.07 -2.92
N GLY A 264 10.70 10.14 -2.04
CA GLY A 264 9.96 8.93 -2.41
C GLY A 264 8.63 9.25 -3.11
N ALA A 265 7.89 10.27 -2.64
CA ALA A 265 6.68 10.75 -3.29
C ALA A 265 6.92 11.20 -4.73
N VAL A 266 7.96 12.03 -4.95
CA VAL A 266 8.30 12.52 -6.30
C VAL A 266 8.73 11.37 -7.21
N LEU A 267 9.57 10.45 -6.71
CA LEU A 267 9.97 9.27 -7.47
C LEU A 267 8.75 8.42 -7.82
N TYR A 268 7.85 8.20 -6.85
CA TYR A 268 6.64 7.42 -7.07
C TYR A 268 5.81 8.01 -8.22
N LEU A 269 5.44 9.29 -8.15
CA LEU A 269 4.63 9.92 -9.19
C LEU A 269 5.33 9.84 -10.56
N LEU A 270 6.63 10.15 -10.62
CA LEU A 270 7.38 10.16 -11.86
C LEU A 270 7.37 8.80 -12.56
N PHE A 271 7.63 7.72 -11.80
CA PHE A 271 7.73 6.38 -12.37
C PHE A 271 6.39 5.66 -12.51
N ALA A 272 5.38 6.03 -11.72
CA ALA A 272 4.02 5.51 -11.86
C ALA A 272 3.30 5.98 -13.15
N LEU A 273 3.78 7.04 -13.79
CA LEU A 273 3.31 7.43 -15.12
C LEU A 273 3.76 6.49 -16.24
N LEU A 274 4.83 5.67 -16.02
CA LEU A 274 5.32 4.75 -17.05
C LEU A 274 4.33 3.61 -17.35
N PRO A 275 3.72 2.91 -16.37
CA PRO A 275 2.65 1.96 -16.64
C PRO A 275 1.45 2.57 -17.39
N LEU A 276 1.08 3.83 -17.09
CA LEU A 276 0.03 4.53 -17.84
C LEU A 276 0.44 4.76 -19.30
N TYR A 277 1.67 5.19 -19.53
CA TYR A 277 2.21 5.31 -20.89
C TYR A 277 2.20 3.97 -21.62
N LEU A 278 2.58 2.88 -20.97
CA LEU A 278 2.49 1.54 -21.54
C LEU A 278 1.04 1.15 -21.86
N GLY A 279 0.07 1.61 -21.07
CA GLY A 279 -1.36 1.47 -21.39
C GLY A 279 -1.76 2.16 -22.69
N LEU A 280 -1.22 3.37 -22.99
CA LEU A 280 -1.40 4.01 -24.30
C LEU A 280 -0.81 3.17 -25.42
N VAL A 281 0.36 2.59 -25.21
CA VAL A 281 0.98 1.69 -26.19
C VAL A 281 0.09 0.47 -26.45
N VAL A 282 -0.53 -0.12 -25.42
CA VAL A 282 -1.51 -1.21 -25.60
C VAL A 282 -2.65 -0.76 -26.49
N ILE A 283 -3.30 0.35 -26.18
CA ILE A 283 -4.46 0.87 -26.91
C ILE A 283 -4.15 1.04 -28.41
N HIS A 284 -2.96 1.51 -28.74
CA HIS A 284 -2.60 1.83 -30.13
C HIS A 284 -2.00 0.66 -30.90
N LEU A 285 -1.21 -0.21 -30.27
CA LEU A 285 -0.51 -1.30 -30.95
C LEU A 285 -1.22 -2.64 -30.83
N GLU A 286 -1.92 -2.91 -29.75
CA GLU A 286 -2.55 -4.22 -29.48
C GLU A 286 -3.94 -4.06 -28.84
N PRO A 287 -4.87 -3.32 -29.51
CA PRO A 287 -6.19 -3.05 -28.96
C PRO A 287 -7.01 -4.30 -28.61
N GLN A 288 -6.74 -5.42 -29.27
CA GLN A 288 -7.38 -6.71 -28.98
C GLN A 288 -7.07 -7.25 -27.58
N LEU A 289 -6.03 -6.76 -26.89
CA LEU A 289 -5.74 -7.13 -25.51
C LEU A 289 -6.75 -6.51 -24.53
N LEU A 290 -7.55 -5.54 -24.99
CA LEU A 290 -8.59 -4.90 -24.18
C LEU A 290 -9.91 -5.69 -24.17
N ASP A 291 -10.08 -6.68 -25.06
CA ASP A 291 -11.27 -7.52 -25.13
C ASP A 291 -11.35 -8.55 -23.97
N GLY A 292 -10.24 -8.75 -23.25
CA GLY A 292 -10.13 -9.64 -22.09
C GLY A 292 -10.06 -8.90 -20.76
N ASP A 293 -9.40 -9.53 -19.77
CA ASP A 293 -9.07 -8.86 -18.51
C ASP A 293 -7.94 -7.85 -18.72
N THR A 294 -8.29 -6.57 -18.66
CA THR A 294 -7.36 -5.46 -18.88
C THR A 294 -6.20 -5.41 -17.90
N GLN A 295 -6.31 -6.03 -16.72
CA GLN A 295 -5.19 -6.16 -15.78
C GLN A 295 -4.01 -6.96 -16.41
N ASN A 296 -4.31 -7.87 -17.33
CA ASN A 296 -3.31 -8.69 -18.04
C ASN A 296 -2.78 -8.02 -19.32
N ALA A 297 -3.32 -6.89 -19.75
CA ALA A 297 -3.01 -6.28 -21.03
C ALA A 297 -1.53 -5.89 -21.17
N LEU A 298 -0.91 -5.35 -20.10
CA LEU A 298 0.53 -5.03 -20.10
C LEU A 298 1.41 -6.29 -20.24
N LEU A 299 1.04 -7.39 -19.60
CA LEU A 299 1.75 -8.66 -19.72
C LEU A 299 1.66 -9.19 -21.15
N GLY A 300 0.47 -9.10 -21.74
CA GLY A 300 0.23 -9.45 -23.14
C GLY A 300 1.07 -8.62 -24.12
N LEU A 301 1.09 -7.30 -23.97
CA LEU A 301 1.90 -6.41 -24.79
C LEU A 301 3.39 -6.80 -24.77
N VAL A 302 3.94 -6.98 -23.56
CA VAL A 302 5.36 -7.33 -23.40
C VAL A 302 5.67 -8.70 -23.99
N SER A 303 4.80 -9.69 -23.78
CA SER A 303 4.96 -11.02 -24.35
C SER A 303 4.95 -11.01 -25.88
N LEU A 304 4.14 -10.15 -26.51
CA LEU A 304 3.98 -10.08 -27.97
C LEU A 304 5.05 -9.22 -28.64
N ARG A 305 5.48 -8.13 -28.03
CA ARG A 305 6.28 -7.10 -28.68
C ARG A 305 7.72 -6.98 -28.18
N ALA A 306 8.01 -7.36 -26.95
CA ALA A 306 9.35 -7.21 -26.39
C ALA A 306 10.27 -8.40 -26.71
N PRO A 307 11.57 -8.18 -26.97
CA PRO A 307 12.55 -9.25 -27.08
C PRO A 307 12.78 -9.92 -25.71
N LEU A 308 13.26 -11.17 -25.72
CA LEU A 308 13.39 -11.99 -24.51
C LEU A 308 14.14 -11.31 -23.37
N TRP A 309 15.25 -10.61 -23.65
CA TRP A 309 16.04 -9.93 -22.62
C TRP A 309 15.23 -8.82 -21.92
N LEU A 310 14.37 -8.13 -22.66
CA LEU A 310 13.51 -7.07 -22.12
C LEU A 310 12.30 -7.66 -21.37
N GLN A 311 11.76 -8.80 -21.85
CA GLN A 311 10.77 -9.57 -21.09
C GLN A 311 11.33 -10.00 -19.73
N VAL A 312 12.54 -10.56 -19.69
CA VAL A 312 13.21 -10.96 -18.43
C VAL A 312 13.34 -9.77 -17.48
N LEU A 313 13.79 -8.63 -18.00
CA LEU A 313 13.97 -7.41 -17.19
C LEU A 313 12.63 -6.88 -16.68
N PHE A 314 11.59 -6.84 -17.52
CA PHE A 314 10.27 -6.36 -17.15
C PHE A 314 9.59 -7.27 -16.12
N TYR A 315 9.52 -8.58 -16.38
CA TYR A 315 8.92 -9.51 -15.41
C TYR A 315 9.72 -9.57 -14.11
N GLY A 316 11.04 -9.47 -14.17
CA GLY A 316 11.89 -9.32 -12.99
C GLY A 316 11.55 -8.04 -12.20
N ALA A 317 11.38 -6.91 -12.88
CA ALA A 317 10.99 -5.65 -12.28
C ALA A 317 9.62 -5.73 -11.60
N LEU A 318 8.61 -6.31 -12.28
CA LEU A 318 7.26 -6.47 -11.73
C LEU A 318 7.23 -7.36 -10.49
N ILE A 319 7.86 -8.54 -10.60
CA ILE A 319 7.94 -9.45 -9.46
C ILE A 319 8.64 -8.76 -8.29
N SER A 320 9.70 -8.00 -8.55
CA SER A 320 10.40 -7.20 -7.54
C SER A 320 9.49 -6.20 -6.87
N ALA A 321 8.77 -5.40 -7.66
CA ALA A 321 7.86 -4.37 -7.16
C ALA A 321 6.83 -4.97 -6.22
N ILE A 322 6.13 -6.01 -6.68
CA ILE A 322 5.05 -6.61 -5.93
C ILE A 322 5.57 -7.38 -4.71
N PHE A 323 6.71 -8.05 -4.79
CA PHE A 323 7.35 -8.68 -3.63
C PHE A 323 7.74 -7.66 -2.56
N SER A 324 8.32 -6.52 -2.95
CA SER A 324 8.67 -5.42 -2.06
C SER A 324 7.44 -4.89 -1.32
N THR A 325 6.42 -4.51 -2.08
CA THR A 325 5.15 -4.00 -1.53
C THR A 325 4.49 -5.03 -0.62
N CYS A 326 4.38 -6.29 -1.06
CA CYS A 326 3.75 -7.37 -0.30
C CYS A 326 4.49 -7.64 1.02
N SER A 327 5.82 -7.66 1.02
CA SER A 327 6.60 -7.90 2.24
C SER A 327 6.43 -6.78 3.27
N GLY A 328 6.38 -5.54 2.80
CA GLY A 328 6.12 -4.38 3.65
C GLY A 328 4.69 -4.37 4.19
N ALA A 329 3.72 -4.69 3.33
CA ALA A 329 2.32 -4.82 3.71
C ALA A 329 2.09 -5.97 4.71
N LEU A 330 2.89 -7.05 4.66
CA LEU A 330 2.87 -8.12 5.67
C LEU A 330 3.54 -7.70 6.98
N LEU A 331 4.68 -7.01 6.91
CA LEU A 331 5.45 -6.62 8.09
C LEU A 331 4.69 -5.62 8.98
N ALA A 332 3.99 -4.66 8.36
CA ALA A 332 3.30 -3.58 9.07
C ALA A 332 2.21 -4.08 10.04
N PRO A 333 1.16 -4.78 9.60
CA PRO A 333 0.13 -5.29 10.50
C PRO A 333 0.65 -6.38 11.44
N SER A 334 1.67 -7.14 11.02
CA SER A 334 2.32 -8.13 11.88
C SER A 334 3.02 -7.49 13.07
N SER A 335 3.63 -6.33 12.86
CA SER A 335 4.25 -5.55 13.93
C SER A 335 3.20 -5.02 14.92
N ILE A 336 2.06 -4.53 14.41
CA ILE A 336 0.92 -4.10 15.23
C ILE A 336 0.33 -5.29 16.01
N LEU A 337 0.10 -6.41 15.35
CA LEU A 337 -0.44 -7.62 15.99
C LEU A 337 0.47 -8.09 17.14
N ALA A 338 1.78 -8.11 16.91
CA ALA A 338 2.73 -8.53 17.93
C ALA A 338 2.86 -7.53 19.08
N GLU A 339 3.10 -6.25 18.80
CA GLU A 339 3.38 -5.21 19.81
C GLU A 339 2.12 -4.76 20.55
N ASN A 340 1.00 -4.55 19.83
CA ASN A 340 -0.18 -3.89 20.38
C ASN A 340 -1.30 -4.84 20.79
N LEU A 341 -1.27 -6.13 20.36
CA LEU A 341 -2.25 -7.14 20.77
C LEU A 341 -1.59 -8.29 21.52
N ILE A 342 -0.61 -8.98 20.94
CA ILE A 342 -0.03 -10.19 21.58
C ILE A 342 0.78 -9.81 22.83
N LYS A 343 1.65 -8.82 22.74
CA LYS A 343 2.51 -8.41 23.85
C LYS A 343 1.73 -7.99 25.10
N PRO A 344 0.72 -7.08 25.05
CA PRO A 344 -0.02 -6.69 26.23
C PRO A 344 -0.91 -7.80 26.82
N LEU A 345 -1.36 -8.77 25.99
CA LEU A 345 -2.25 -9.85 26.45
C LEU A 345 -1.47 -11.05 26.96
N PHE A 346 -0.39 -11.45 26.27
CA PHE A 346 0.29 -12.74 26.51
C PHE A 346 1.77 -12.62 26.92
N LEU A 347 2.43 -11.49 26.63
CA LEU A 347 3.88 -11.30 26.81
C LEU A 347 4.20 -10.09 27.71
N ARG A 348 3.37 -9.80 28.73
CA ARG A 348 3.56 -8.63 29.62
C ARG A 348 4.95 -8.58 30.26
N ASN A 349 5.51 -9.74 30.61
CA ASN A 349 6.84 -9.91 31.21
C ASN A 349 7.81 -10.58 30.22
N GLY A 350 7.46 -10.64 28.92
CA GLY A 350 8.26 -11.26 27.88
C GLY A 350 9.52 -10.45 27.58
N ASP A 351 10.60 -11.13 27.28
CA ASP A 351 11.84 -10.54 26.80
C ASP A 351 11.71 -10.10 25.31
N ASP A 352 12.66 -9.35 24.82
CA ASP A 352 12.71 -8.89 23.45
C ASP A 352 12.71 -10.04 22.42
N ARG A 353 13.27 -11.20 22.80
CA ARG A 353 13.26 -12.41 21.97
C ARG A 353 11.86 -12.98 21.81
N SER A 354 11.05 -12.96 22.85
CA SER A 354 9.65 -13.39 22.80
C SER A 354 8.82 -12.51 21.86
N LEU A 355 9.04 -11.19 21.91
CA LEU A 355 8.40 -10.25 20.98
C LEU A 355 8.85 -10.46 19.53
N LEU A 356 10.13 -10.73 19.30
CA LEU A 356 10.64 -11.05 17.96
C LEU A 356 9.96 -12.31 17.39
N TRP A 357 9.79 -13.37 18.20
CA TRP A 357 9.09 -14.58 17.76
C TRP A 357 7.59 -14.34 17.55
N ALA A 358 6.96 -13.53 18.39
CA ALA A 358 5.57 -13.11 18.19
C ALA A 358 5.40 -12.33 16.88
N SER A 359 6.33 -11.40 16.56
CA SER A 359 6.32 -10.67 15.30
C SER A 359 6.45 -11.60 14.08
N ARG A 360 7.35 -12.58 14.13
CA ARG A 360 7.51 -13.58 13.07
C ARG A 360 6.25 -14.46 12.90
N GLY A 361 5.66 -14.90 14.02
CA GLY A 361 4.40 -15.64 13.99
C GLY A 361 3.23 -14.83 13.44
N SER A 362 3.20 -13.53 13.73
CA SER A 362 2.19 -12.61 13.21
C SER A 362 2.27 -12.44 11.68
N VAL A 363 3.48 -12.50 11.10
CA VAL A 363 3.65 -12.51 9.63
C VAL A 363 2.93 -13.70 9.00
N LEU A 364 3.05 -14.89 9.60
CA LEU A 364 2.35 -16.09 9.12
C LEU A 364 0.82 -15.95 9.24
N VAL A 365 0.33 -15.42 10.36
CA VAL A 365 -1.11 -15.20 10.56
C VAL A 365 -1.68 -14.27 9.51
N MET A 366 -1.01 -13.14 9.26
CA MET A 366 -1.45 -12.17 8.24
C MET A 366 -1.42 -12.75 6.83
N ALA A 367 -0.39 -13.54 6.49
CA ALA A 367 -0.30 -14.21 5.21
C ALA A 367 -1.44 -15.20 4.99
N VAL A 368 -1.83 -15.98 6.01
CA VAL A 368 -2.96 -16.92 5.92
C VAL A 368 -4.28 -16.18 5.70
N ILE A 369 -4.52 -15.09 6.45
CA ILE A 369 -5.74 -14.27 6.28
C ILE A 369 -5.81 -13.68 4.87
N ALA A 370 -4.72 -13.06 4.41
CA ALA A 370 -4.68 -12.44 3.08
C ALA A 370 -4.79 -13.47 1.95
N THR A 371 -4.19 -14.65 2.08
CA THR A 371 -4.34 -15.73 1.11
C THR A 371 -5.79 -16.20 1.02
N GLY A 372 -6.47 -16.34 2.17
CA GLY A 372 -7.90 -16.66 2.22
C GLY A 372 -8.76 -15.64 1.48
N LEU A 373 -8.51 -14.34 1.66
CA LEU A 373 -9.18 -13.27 0.92
C LEU A 373 -8.85 -13.29 -0.57
N GLY A 374 -7.60 -13.60 -0.95
CA GLY A 374 -7.17 -13.72 -2.33
C GLY A 374 -7.90 -14.80 -3.12
N PHE A 375 -8.40 -15.85 -2.46
CA PHE A 375 -9.28 -16.84 -3.11
C PHE A 375 -10.72 -16.33 -3.34
N ALA A 376 -11.15 -15.30 -2.61
CA ALA A 376 -12.53 -14.81 -2.67
C ALA A 376 -12.70 -13.59 -3.59
N SER A 377 -11.64 -12.87 -3.93
CA SER A 377 -11.67 -11.64 -4.73
C SER A 377 -10.71 -11.71 -5.92
N GLY A 378 -11.04 -10.99 -7.01
CA GLY A 378 -10.22 -10.97 -8.24
C GLY A 378 -9.77 -9.58 -8.70
N ASN A 379 -10.35 -8.48 -8.18
CA ASN A 379 -9.98 -7.13 -8.60
C ASN A 379 -8.95 -6.51 -7.65
N ILE A 380 -7.73 -6.29 -8.19
CA ILE A 380 -6.59 -5.75 -7.43
C ILE A 380 -6.86 -4.32 -6.99
N TYR A 381 -7.35 -3.47 -7.91
CA TYR A 381 -7.55 -2.04 -7.66
C TYR A 381 -8.59 -1.79 -6.56
N SER A 382 -9.74 -2.46 -6.63
CA SER A 382 -10.79 -2.32 -5.61
C SER A 382 -10.36 -2.79 -4.22
N LEU A 383 -9.60 -3.88 -4.13
CA LEU A 383 -9.08 -4.36 -2.84
C LEU A 383 -8.17 -3.33 -2.15
N VAL A 384 -7.34 -2.63 -2.92
CA VAL A 384 -6.45 -1.58 -2.39
C VAL A 384 -7.25 -0.34 -2.01
N ALA A 385 -8.20 0.09 -2.85
CA ALA A 385 -9.09 1.21 -2.58
C ALA A 385 -9.90 1.00 -1.30
N GLU A 386 -10.59 -0.14 -1.16
CA GLU A 386 -11.36 -0.49 0.03
C GLU A 386 -10.49 -0.53 1.29
N SER A 387 -9.28 -1.08 1.20
CA SER A 387 -8.31 -1.09 2.30
C SER A 387 -7.98 0.32 2.78
N SER A 388 -7.79 1.27 1.86
CA SER A 388 -7.51 2.67 2.17
C SER A 388 -8.73 3.40 2.74
N ILE A 389 -9.93 3.15 2.20
CA ILE A 389 -11.18 3.71 2.72
C ILE A 389 -11.41 3.27 4.17
N LEU A 390 -11.18 1.99 4.50
CA LEU A 390 -11.28 1.50 5.88
C LEU A 390 -10.34 2.28 6.83
N GLY A 391 -9.13 2.63 6.37
CA GLY A 391 -8.19 3.48 7.11
C GLY A 391 -8.73 4.91 7.32
N ALA A 392 -9.29 5.52 6.26
CA ALA A 392 -9.87 6.86 6.31
C ALA A 392 -11.02 6.97 7.31
N VAL A 393 -11.96 6.04 7.25
CA VAL A 393 -13.20 6.11 8.06
C VAL A 393 -13.00 5.67 9.50
N SER A 394 -11.95 4.87 9.79
CA SER A 394 -11.72 4.38 11.15
C SER A 394 -10.56 5.08 11.88
N ILE A 395 -9.39 5.19 11.27
CA ILE A 395 -8.16 5.55 11.98
C ILE A 395 -7.75 7.01 11.79
N LEU A 396 -8.04 7.60 10.62
CA LEU A 396 -7.54 8.93 10.26
C LEU A 396 -7.95 10.02 11.27
N VAL A 397 -9.25 10.11 11.59
CA VAL A 397 -9.76 11.15 12.50
C VAL A 397 -9.14 11.04 13.89
N PRO A 398 -9.17 9.87 14.58
CA PRO A 398 -8.55 9.75 15.89
C PRO A 398 -7.03 9.91 15.86
N LEU A 399 -6.34 9.54 14.76
CA LEU A 399 -4.91 9.81 14.56
C LEU A 399 -4.62 11.32 14.54
N LEU A 400 -5.36 12.07 13.73
CA LEU A 400 -5.19 13.53 13.64
C LEU A 400 -5.49 14.23 14.97
N TYR A 401 -6.52 13.79 15.70
CA TYR A 401 -6.81 14.29 17.03
C TYR A 401 -5.74 13.90 18.05
N ALA A 402 -5.12 12.73 17.94
CA ALA A 402 -3.99 12.34 18.79
C ALA A 402 -2.77 13.25 18.60
N LEU A 403 -2.54 13.72 17.37
CA LEU A 403 -1.37 14.54 17.01
C LEU A 403 -1.62 16.04 17.23
N PHE A 404 -2.79 16.54 16.84
CA PHE A 404 -3.06 17.98 16.74
C PHE A 404 -4.25 18.44 17.59
N GLY A 405 -5.06 17.54 18.12
CA GLY A 405 -6.27 17.84 18.85
C GLY A 405 -6.01 18.40 20.25
N ARG A 406 -6.92 19.26 20.73
CA ARG A 406 -6.93 19.73 22.12
C ARG A 406 -7.72 18.73 22.98
N ALA A 407 -7.07 18.15 24.00
CA ALA A 407 -7.68 17.23 24.97
C ALA A 407 -8.46 16.05 24.34
N PRO A 408 -7.83 15.22 23.49
CA PRO A 408 -8.49 14.05 22.90
C PRO A 408 -8.82 13.02 23.99
N THR A 409 -10.00 12.36 23.88
CA THR A 409 -10.48 11.39 24.86
C THR A 409 -10.56 9.96 24.28
N ALA A 410 -10.42 8.95 25.13
CA ALA A 410 -10.59 7.55 24.73
C ALA A 410 -12.01 7.28 24.18
N ALA A 411 -13.05 7.85 24.82
CA ALA A 411 -14.43 7.72 24.36
C ALA A 411 -14.63 8.33 22.96
N GLY A 412 -14.02 9.51 22.70
CA GLY A 412 -14.06 10.13 21.37
C GLY A 412 -13.39 9.25 20.30
N ALA A 413 -12.20 8.73 20.60
CA ALA A 413 -11.49 7.86 19.65
C ALA A 413 -12.23 6.53 19.36
N LEU A 414 -12.78 5.89 20.41
CA LEU A 414 -13.57 4.66 20.24
C LEU A 414 -14.83 4.89 19.42
N LEU A 415 -15.61 5.93 19.76
CA LEU A 415 -16.81 6.29 18.99
C LEU A 415 -16.47 6.66 17.55
N SER A 416 -15.37 7.39 17.33
CA SER A 416 -14.88 7.76 16.01
C SER A 416 -14.65 6.50 15.13
N MET A 417 -13.87 5.55 15.64
CA MET A 417 -13.55 4.31 14.92
C MET A 417 -14.81 3.48 14.63
N LEU A 418 -15.67 3.28 15.63
CA LEU A 418 -16.85 2.42 15.50
C LEU A 418 -17.92 3.03 14.62
N LEU A 419 -18.25 4.31 14.81
CA LEU A 419 -19.29 4.97 14.02
C LEU A 419 -18.84 5.17 12.57
N GLY A 420 -17.55 5.47 12.34
CA GLY A 420 -17.00 5.60 10.98
C GLY A 420 -17.09 4.29 10.19
N LEU A 421 -16.64 3.18 10.78
CA LEU A 421 -16.74 1.84 10.15
C LEU A 421 -18.19 1.42 9.95
N LEU A 422 -19.05 1.58 10.96
CA LEU A 422 -20.45 1.17 10.87
C LEU A 422 -21.19 1.98 9.80
N ALA A 423 -21.01 3.29 9.77
CA ALA A 423 -21.64 4.14 8.76
C ALA A 423 -21.16 3.77 7.35
N TYR A 424 -19.84 3.62 7.14
CA TYR A 424 -19.32 3.17 5.87
C TYR A 424 -19.94 1.85 5.44
N TRP A 425 -19.94 0.83 6.30
CA TRP A 425 -20.48 -0.48 5.98
C TRP A 425 -21.99 -0.45 5.64
N VAL A 426 -22.78 0.30 6.41
CA VAL A 426 -24.23 0.44 6.17
C VAL A 426 -24.50 1.10 4.83
N PHE A 427 -23.80 2.19 4.52
CA PHE A 427 -24.06 2.96 3.31
C PHE A 427 -23.41 2.34 2.06
N GLU A 428 -22.38 1.52 2.19
CA GLU A 428 -21.77 0.83 1.07
C GLU A 428 -22.55 -0.45 0.69
N TYR A 429 -22.96 -1.25 1.68
CA TYR A 429 -23.48 -2.59 1.42
C TYR A 429 -24.98 -2.75 1.64
N LEU A 430 -25.64 -1.88 2.42
CA LEU A 430 -27.08 -1.98 2.71
C LEU A 430 -27.91 -0.90 2.02
N ILE A 431 -27.35 0.29 1.77
CA ILE A 431 -28.02 1.41 1.11
C ILE A 431 -27.32 1.63 -0.23
N ILE A 432 -27.79 0.90 -1.27
CA ILE A 432 -27.09 0.78 -2.57
C ILE A 432 -27.13 2.07 -3.40
N GLU A 433 -28.13 2.94 -3.22
CA GLU A 433 -28.27 4.19 -3.97
C GLU A 433 -27.93 5.40 -3.10
N ASN A 434 -26.68 5.80 -3.08
CA ASN A 434 -26.21 6.97 -2.35
C ASN A 434 -25.81 8.11 -3.31
N ALA A 435 -26.36 9.30 -3.08
CA ALA A 435 -25.94 10.51 -3.78
C ALA A 435 -24.55 11.02 -3.35
N VAL A 436 -24.02 10.48 -2.24
CA VAL A 436 -22.72 10.85 -1.66
C VAL A 436 -21.90 9.56 -1.48
N PRO A 437 -20.64 9.54 -1.92
CA PRO A 437 -19.76 8.39 -1.70
C PRO A 437 -19.71 7.97 -0.23
N SER A 438 -19.85 6.68 0.05
CA SER A 438 -19.95 6.10 1.41
C SER A 438 -18.73 6.42 2.28
N MET A 439 -17.58 6.63 1.66
CA MET A 439 -16.36 7.09 2.33
C MET A 439 -16.59 8.43 3.06
N PHE A 440 -17.22 9.42 2.42
CA PHE A 440 -17.49 10.73 3.06
C PHE A 440 -18.47 10.61 4.21
N ILE A 441 -19.48 9.75 4.06
CA ILE A 441 -20.44 9.46 5.12
C ILE A 441 -19.70 8.82 6.31
N GLY A 442 -18.88 7.80 6.07
CA GLY A 442 -18.06 7.15 7.08
C GLY A 442 -17.13 8.15 7.82
N MET A 443 -16.42 9.01 7.06
CA MET A 443 -15.56 10.05 7.63
C MET A 443 -16.35 11.08 8.47
N ALA A 444 -17.53 11.50 8.00
CA ALA A 444 -18.39 12.43 8.76
C ALA A 444 -18.86 11.81 10.08
N PHE A 445 -19.27 10.54 10.08
CA PHE A 445 -19.63 9.81 11.28
C PHE A 445 -18.44 9.55 12.20
N SER A 446 -17.25 9.32 11.66
CA SER A 446 -16.00 9.22 12.41
C SER A 446 -15.71 10.54 13.15
N LEU A 447 -15.82 11.68 12.47
CA LEU A 447 -15.64 12.99 13.05
C LEU A 447 -16.73 13.28 14.13
N LEU A 448 -17.99 12.96 13.82
CA LEU A 448 -19.10 13.10 14.78
C LEU A 448 -18.85 12.29 16.04
N GLY A 449 -18.43 11.04 15.92
CA GLY A 449 -18.08 10.18 17.05
C GLY A 449 -16.97 10.77 17.92
N MET A 450 -15.93 11.33 17.28
CA MET A 450 -14.85 12.02 17.99
C MET A 450 -15.34 13.24 18.79
N LEU A 451 -16.19 14.06 18.18
CA LEU A 451 -16.75 15.26 18.82
C LEU A 451 -17.69 14.90 19.98
N LEU A 452 -18.61 13.97 19.78
CA LEU A 452 -19.57 13.53 20.81
C LEU A 452 -18.86 12.91 22.02
N GLY A 453 -17.88 12.04 21.81
CA GLY A 453 -17.15 11.42 22.91
C GLY A 453 -16.28 12.42 23.67
N ASN A 454 -15.70 13.43 23.01
CA ASN A 454 -14.97 14.51 23.69
C ASN A 454 -15.89 15.40 24.47
N ALA A 455 -17.08 15.78 23.95
CA ALA A 455 -18.07 16.61 24.64
C ALA A 455 -18.65 15.90 25.88
N GLY A 456 -19.00 14.61 25.77
CA GLY A 456 -19.53 13.82 26.87
C GLY A 456 -18.58 13.76 28.10
N VAL A 457 -17.28 13.59 27.84
CA VAL A 457 -16.28 13.58 28.93
C VAL A 457 -16.10 14.97 29.55
N SER A 458 -16.20 16.06 28.80
CA SER A 458 -16.09 17.42 29.33
C SER A 458 -17.26 17.75 30.24
N VAL A 459 -18.49 17.37 29.89
CA VAL A 459 -19.68 17.54 30.71
C VAL A 459 -19.58 16.76 32.03
N LEU A 460 -19.12 15.52 31.98
CA LEU A 460 -18.93 14.69 33.17
C LEU A 460 -17.85 15.24 34.11
N LYS A 461 -16.81 15.92 33.59
CA LYS A 461 -15.77 16.58 34.40
C LYS A 461 -16.26 17.91 35.03
N SER A 462 -17.15 18.62 34.36
CA SER A 462 -17.73 19.87 34.89
C SER A 462 -18.85 19.64 35.95
N ALA A 463 -19.41 18.43 35.95
CA ALA A 463 -20.46 18.02 36.92
C ALA A 463 -19.89 17.38 38.19
N ARG A 464 -18.58 17.18 38.28
CA ARG A 464 -17.83 16.77 39.48
C ARG A 464 -17.04 17.93 40.05
#